data_6f1c7fa92938f99ac857560646668dcb
#
_entry.id   6f1c7fa92938f99ac857560646668dcb
#
_cell.length_a   1.000
_cell.length_b   1.000
_cell.length_c   1.000
_cell.angle_alpha   90.00
_cell.angle_beta   90.00
_cell.angle_gamma   90.00
#
_symmetry.space_group_name_H-M   'P 1'
#
loop_
_entity.id
_entity.type
_entity.pdbx_description
1 polymer ?
#
loop_
_entity_poly.entity_id
_entity_poly.type
_entity_poly.pdbx_seq_one_letter_code
_entity_poly.pdbx_strand_id
1 'polypeptide(L)'
;MKIKYFYNLNFFKADNEDVFDLGVFSCLKNAEKKKKQAAIKCGFVDNPENFRINRIGVKFEDNAEVEKSKTVLYCVWLEYSRSEDNNIVDYFRNFGYYSTNEEALKVAEYNKKYSRAGKKHPEGFLVDKVLVDNDSDWSEGFVSY
;
A
#
# COMPACT_ATOMS: atom_id res chain seq x y z
N MET A 1 -12.57 -1.65 -20.50
CA MET A 1 -12.29 -1.93 -19.09
C MET A 1 -13.12 -1.05 -18.18
N LYS A 2 -13.53 -1.57 -17.04
CA LYS A 2 -14.25 -0.80 -16.03
C LYS A 2 -13.34 -0.51 -14.84
N ILE A 3 -13.57 0.64 -14.18
CA ILE A 3 -12.80 1.04 -13.00
C ILE A 3 -13.67 0.87 -11.76
N LYS A 4 -13.12 0.20 -10.76
CA LYS A 4 -13.71 0.11 -9.43
C LYS A 4 -12.81 0.86 -8.44
N TYR A 5 -13.42 1.54 -7.49
CA TYR A 5 -12.69 2.33 -6.50
C TYR A 5 -12.60 1.61 -5.18
N PHE A 6 -11.42 1.69 -4.58
CA PHE A 6 -11.11 1.16 -3.26
C PHE A 6 -10.47 2.26 -2.43
N TYR A 7 -10.28 2.01 -1.16
CA TYR A 7 -9.73 3.00 -0.24
C TYR A 7 -8.54 2.41 0.50
N ASN A 8 -7.40 3.05 0.36
CA ASN A 8 -6.16 2.65 1.01
C ASN A 8 -5.93 3.50 2.24
N LEU A 9 -5.72 2.87 3.38
CA LEU A 9 -5.44 3.53 4.65
C LEU A 9 -3.95 3.44 4.95
N ASN A 10 -3.32 4.60 5.11
CA ASN A 10 -1.90 4.73 5.44
C ASN A 10 -1.71 5.55 6.71
N PHE A 11 -0.61 5.30 7.39
CA PHE A 11 -0.15 6.11 8.52
C PHE A 11 1.27 6.60 8.22
N PHE A 12 1.50 7.91 8.36
CA PHE A 12 2.80 8.54 8.14
C PHE A 12 3.48 8.76 9.49
N LYS A 13 4.61 8.10 9.71
CA LYS A 13 5.38 8.28 10.93
C LYS A 13 5.99 9.69 10.96
N ALA A 14 5.84 10.39 12.10
CA ALA A 14 6.06 11.84 12.20
C ALA A 14 7.48 12.33 11.86
N ASP A 15 8.51 11.53 12.13
CA ASP A 15 9.91 11.97 12.07
C ASP A 15 10.67 11.48 10.85
N ASN A 16 10.01 10.76 9.97
CA ASN A 16 10.64 10.22 8.77
C ASN A 16 9.60 9.97 7.69
N GLU A 17 10.07 9.50 6.54
CA GLU A 17 9.25 9.24 5.38
C GLU A 17 8.60 7.85 5.41
N ASP A 18 8.69 7.12 6.52
CA ASP A 18 8.10 5.79 6.63
C ASP A 18 6.58 5.88 6.61
N VAL A 19 6.00 5.05 5.79
CA VAL A 19 4.56 4.94 5.64
C VAL A 19 4.15 3.51 6.01
N PHE A 20 3.21 3.39 6.94
CA PHE A 20 2.64 2.09 7.28
C PHE A 20 1.34 1.91 6.51
N ASP A 21 1.25 0.82 5.75
CA ASP A 21 0.07 0.47 4.98
C ASP A 21 -0.85 -0.40 5.83
N LEU A 22 -2.02 0.14 6.19
CA LEU A 22 -2.99 -0.56 7.04
C LEU A 22 -4.01 -1.36 6.24
N GLY A 23 -3.96 -1.27 4.93
CA GLY A 23 -4.80 -2.10 4.07
C GLY A 23 -5.58 -1.33 3.03
N VAL A 24 -6.32 -2.11 2.23
CA VAL A 24 -7.21 -1.61 1.18
C VAL A 24 -8.62 -2.08 1.47
N PHE A 25 -9.57 -1.17 1.39
CA PHE A 25 -10.95 -1.39 1.81
C PHE A 25 -11.92 -1.15 0.65
N SER A 26 -13.01 -1.91 0.64
CA SER A 26 -14.00 -1.85 -0.43
C SER A 26 -14.84 -0.56 -0.41
N CYS A 27 -14.92 0.09 0.75
CA CYS A 27 -15.68 1.34 0.91
C CYS A 27 -15.02 2.23 1.96
N LEU A 28 -15.37 3.51 1.90
CA LEU A 28 -14.84 4.50 2.85
C LEU A 28 -15.19 4.15 4.30
N LYS A 29 -16.39 3.65 4.52
CA LYS A 29 -16.83 3.24 5.86
C LYS A 29 -15.92 2.21 6.50
N ASN A 30 -15.49 1.20 5.73
CA ASN A 30 -14.59 0.15 6.22
C ASN A 30 -13.19 0.70 6.52
N ALA A 31 -12.69 1.61 5.69
CA ALA A 31 -11.41 2.29 5.93
C ALA A 31 -11.49 3.15 7.20
N GLU A 32 -12.55 3.90 7.39
CA GLU A 32 -12.77 4.72 8.59
C GLU A 32 -12.88 3.86 9.85
N LYS A 33 -13.53 2.71 9.75
CA LYS A 33 -13.63 1.74 10.86
C LYS A 33 -12.24 1.24 11.27
N LYS A 34 -11.41 0.86 10.32
CA LYS A 34 -10.03 0.43 10.59
C LYS A 34 -9.21 1.56 11.21
N LYS A 35 -9.34 2.78 10.70
CA LYS A 35 -8.69 3.96 11.25
C LYS A 35 -9.03 4.15 12.73
N LYS A 36 -10.31 4.06 13.09
CA LYS A 36 -10.76 4.19 14.49
C LYS A 36 -10.17 3.08 15.36
N GLN A 37 -10.14 1.86 14.88
CA GLN A 37 -9.57 0.73 15.60
C GLN A 37 -8.07 0.90 15.82
N ALA A 38 -7.34 1.35 14.81
CA ALA A 38 -5.91 1.56 14.87
C ALA A 38 -5.52 2.76 15.74
N ALA A 39 -6.32 3.82 15.72
CA ALA A 39 -5.98 5.08 16.40
C ALA A 39 -5.83 4.95 17.93
N ILE A 40 -6.39 3.91 18.52
CA ILE A 40 -6.26 3.66 19.97
C ILE A 40 -5.11 2.70 20.30
N LYS A 41 -4.42 2.20 19.29
CA LYS A 41 -3.34 1.22 19.48
C LYS A 41 -1.99 1.90 19.67
N CYS A 42 -1.06 1.16 20.29
CA CYS A 42 0.28 1.61 20.55
C CYS A 42 0.96 2.15 19.28
N GLY A 43 1.64 3.28 19.40
CA GLY A 43 2.29 3.97 18.29
C GLY A 43 1.37 4.89 17.52
N PHE A 44 0.19 4.42 17.13
CA PHE A 44 -0.79 5.24 16.41
C PHE A 44 -1.46 6.29 17.30
N VAL A 45 -1.68 5.96 18.57
CA VAL A 45 -2.39 6.81 19.51
C VAL A 45 -1.71 8.16 19.76
N ASP A 46 -0.39 8.20 19.59
CA ASP A 46 0.40 9.41 19.83
C ASP A 46 0.29 10.43 18.70
N ASN A 47 -0.10 10.00 17.50
CA ASN A 47 -0.17 10.85 16.31
C ASN A 47 -1.43 10.53 15.48
N PRO A 48 -2.63 10.70 16.04
CA PRO A 48 -3.86 10.31 15.35
C PRO A 48 -4.14 11.09 14.05
N GLU A 49 -3.52 12.26 13.89
CA GLU A 49 -3.65 13.10 12.70
C GLU A 49 -2.83 12.59 11.50
N ASN A 50 -1.96 11.59 11.70
CA ASN A 50 -1.06 11.10 10.66
C ASN A 50 -1.68 10.01 9.77
N PHE A 51 -2.94 9.69 9.96
CA PHE A 51 -3.66 8.79 9.06
C PHE A 51 -4.07 9.49 7.76
N ARG A 52 -4.00 8.74 6.67
CA ARG A 52 -4.48 9.17 5.34
C ARG A 52 -5.31 8.06 4.72
N ILE A 53 -6.45 8.44 4.15
CA ILE A 53 -7.25 7.53 3.34
C ILE A 53 -7.24 8.06 1.91
N ASN A 54 -6.74 7.23 0.99
CA ASN A 54 -6.64 7.57 -0.43
C ASN A 54 -7.56 6.68 -1.24
N ARG A 55 -8.36 7.29 -2.12
CA ARG A 55 -9.17 6.55 -3.07
C ARG A 55 -8.26 6.07 -4.21
N ILE A 56 -8.31 4.78 -4.51
CA ILE A 56 -7.55 4.18 -5.61
C ILE A 56 -8.53 3.58 -6.63
N GLY A 57 -8.24 3.81 -7.92
CA GLY A 57 -9.00 3.22 -9.02
C GLY A 57 -8.26 2.01 -9.57
N VAL A 58 -8.97 0.89 -9.69
CA VAL A 58 -8.40 -0.35 -10.23
C VAL A 58 -9.21 -0.78 -11.46
N LYS A 59 -8.50 -1.09 -12.53
CA LYS A 59 -9.10 -1.52 -13.79
C LYS A 59 -9.40 -3.01 -13.78
N PHE A 60 -10.61 -3.36 -14.20
CA PHE A 60 -11.07 -4.74 -14.37
C PHE A 60 -11.59 -4.92 -15.79
N GLU A 61 -11.62 -6.17 -16.26
CA GLU A 61 -12.28 -6.49 -17.53
C GLU A 61 -13.75 -6.12 -17.44
N ASP A 62 -14.35 -5.69 -18.58
CA ASP A 62 -15.74 -5.24 -18.60
C ASP A 62 -16.74 -6.30 -18.16
N ASN A 63 -16.45 -7.57 -18.45
CA ASN A 63 -17.29 -8.71 -18.10
C ASN A 63 -16.94 -9.35 -16.75
N ALA A 64 -15.96 -8.83 -16.05
CA ALA A 64 -15.58 -9.37 -14.74
C ALA A 64 -16.68 -9.10 -13.72
N GLU A 65 -17.01 -10.12 -12.93
CA GLU A 65 -17.86 -9.97 -11.77
C GLU A 65 -16.97 -9.60 -10.58
N VAL A 66 -17.13 -8.37 -10.09
CA VAL A 66 -16.28 -7.85 -9.01
C VAL A 66 -17.10 -7.71 -7.74
N GLU A 67 -16.84 -8.61 -6.79
CA GLU A 67 -17.31 -8.46 -5.43
C GLU A 67 -16.18 -7.82 -4.62
N LYS A 68 -16.28 -6.51 -4.39
CA LYS A 68 -15.17 -5.72 -3.86
C LYS A 68 -14.63 -6.25 -2.53
N SER A 69 -15.52 -6.64 -1.62
CA SER A 69 -15.15 -7.14 -0.29
C SER A 69 -14.39 -8.47 -0.29
N LYS A 70 -14.42 -9.21 -1.40
CA LYS A 70 -13.73 -10.50 -1.56
C LYS A 70 -12.63 -10.44 -2.61
N THR A 71 -12.31 -9.25 -3.08
CA THR A 71 -11.35 -9.06 -4.14
C THR A 71 -9.92 -9.18 -3.61
N VAL A 72 -9.06 -9.81 -4.42
CA VAL A 72 -7.62 -9.78 -4.23
C VAL A 72 -7.04 -8.82 -5.25
N LEU A 73 -6.25 -7.87 -4.79
CA LEU A 73 -5.50 -6.96 -5.64
C LEU A 73 -4.01 -7.31 -5.59
N TYR A 74 -3.27 -6.78 -6.53
CA TYR A 74 -1.83 -6.98 -6.62
C TYR A 74 -1.15 -5.61 -6.60
N CYS A 75 -0.29 -5.41 -5.62
CA CYS A 75 0.42 -4.15 -5.43
C CYS A 75 1.86 -4.29 -5.87
N VAL A 76 2.34 -3.32 -6.64
CA VAL A 76 3.74 -3.27 -7.08
C VAL A 76 4.52 -2.36 -6.14
N TRP A 77 5.54 -2.92 -5.52
CA TRP A 77 6.46 -2.20 -4.63
C TRP A 77 7.86 -2.19 -5.19
N LEU A 78 8.57 -1.11 -4.94
CA LEU A 78 10.02 -1.05 -5.08
C LEU A 78 10.61 -0.85 -3.70
N GLU A 79 11.46 -1.78 -3.29
CA GLU A 79 12.18 -1.74 -2.03
C GLU A 79 13.66 -1.57 -2.30
N TYR A 80 14.29 -0.60 -1.66
CA TYR A 80 15.73 -0.39 -1.77
C TYR A 80 16.27 0.27 -0.50
N SER A 81 17.57 0.10 -0.28
CA SER A 81 18.27 0.69 0.86
C SER A 81 19.27 1.73 0.39
N ARG A 82 19.45 2.78 1.19
CA ARG A 82 20.45 3.82 0.97
C ARG A 82 21.26 4.04 2.24
N SER A 83 22.53 4.38 2.08
CA SER A 83 23.37 4.80 3.20
C SER A 83 23.23 6.31 3.35
N GLU A 84 22.73 6.76 4.52
CA GLU A 84 22.57 8.16 4.86
C GLU A 84 23.12 8.41 6.28
N ASP A 85 24.00 9.40 6.43
CA ASP A 85 24.58 9.79 7.72
C ASP A 85 25.11 8.61 8.55
N ASN A 86 25.81 7.67 7.89
CA ASN A 86 26.35 6.43 8.49
C ASN A 86 25.29 5.40 8.92
N ASN A 87 24.02 5.62 8.53
CA ASN A 87 22.94 4.68 8.76
C ASN A 87 22.42 4.12 7.45
N ILE A 88 21.90 2.89 7.49
CA ILE A 88 21.20 2.30 6.36
C ILE A 88 19.71 2.59 6.53
N VAL A 89 19.12 3.22 5.52
CA VAL A 89 17.70 3.57 5.50
C VAL A 89 17.01 2.80 4.38
N ASP A 90 15.93 2.11 4.72
CA ASP A 90 15.11 1.37 3.76
C ASP A 90 14.01 2.26 3.22
N TYR A 91 13.83 2.20 1.90
CA TYR A 91 12.80 2.95 1.19
C TYR A 91 11.84 2.00 0.50
N PHE A 92 10.56 2.37 0.53
CA PHE A 92 9.49 1.64 -0.14
C PHE A 92 8.73 2.61 -1.02
N ARG A 93 8.52 2.23 -2.27
CA ARG A 93 7.73 3.03 -3.20
C ARG A 93 6.66 2.18 -3.85
N ASN A 94 5.42 2.67 -3.79
CA ASN A 94 4.25 2.01 -4.35
C ASN A 94 4.06 2.44 -5.81
N PHE A 95 3.91 1.47 -6.71
CA PHE A 95 3.66 1.70 -8.14
C PHE A 95 2.24 1.32 -8.54
N GLY A 96 1.34 1.19 -7.60
CA GLY A 96 -0.09 1.02 -7.84
C GLY A 96 -0.64 -0.35 -7.51
N TYR A 97 -1.95 -0.47 -7.73
CA TYR A 97 -2.74 -1.65 -7.44
C TYR A 97 -3.40 -2.13 -8.73
N TYR A 98 -3.37 -3.43 -8.95
CA TYR A 98 -3.81 -4.07 -10.19
C TYR A 98 -4.72 -5.25 -9.90
N SER A 99 -5.61 -5.55 -10.85
CA SER A 99 -6.58 -6.63 -10.68
C SER A 99 -6.00 -8.02 -10.91
N THR A 100 -4.86 -8.10 -11.61
CA THR A 100 -4.19 -9.39 -11.88
C THR A 100 -2.70 -9.30 -11.58
N ASN A 101 -2.13 -10.45 -11.18
CA ASN A 101 -0.68 -10.56 -10.99
C ASN A 101 0.08 -10.30 -12.29
N GLU A 102 -0.46 -10.74 -13.43
CA GLU A 102 0.13 -10.56 -14.75
C GLU A 102 0.28 -9.08 -15.10
N GLU A 103 -0.75 -8.29 -14.88
CA GLU A 103 -0.70 -6.83 -15.10
C GLU A 103 0.31 -6.16 -14.16
N ALA A 104 0.33 -6.55 -12.89
CA ALA A 104 1.29 -6.02 -11.92
C ALA A 104 2.74 -6.32 -12.33
N LEU A 105 3.02 -7.53 -12.80
CA LEU A 105 4.35 -7.91 -13.29
C LEU A 105 4.76 -7.08 -14.51
N LYS A 106 3.84 -6.80 -15.43
CA LYS A 106 4.12 -5.93 -16.59
C LYS A 106 4.49 -4.52 -16.15
N VAL A 107 3.81 -3.98 -15.15
CA VAL A 107 4.12 -2.66 -14.60
C VAL A 107 5.50 -2.65 -13.95
N ALA A 108 5.85 -3.68 -13.19
CA ALA A 108 7.19 -3.81 -12.60
C ALA A 108 8.28 -3.81 -13.69
N GLU A 109 8.11 -4.62 -14.74
CA GLU A 109 9.06 -4.69 -15.86
C GLU A 109 9.20 -3.36 -16.61
N TYR A 110 8.07 -2.68 -16.84
CA TYR A 110 8.07 -1.36 -17.45
C TYR A 110 8.90 -0.37 -16.62
N ASN A 111 8.68 -0.34 -15.31
CA ASN A 111 9.36 0.61 -14.43
C ASN A 111 10.85 0.31 -14.24
N LYS A 112 11.26 -0.95 -14.34
CA LYS A 112 12.70 -1.31 -14.38
C LYS A 112 13.43 -0.62 -15.54
N LYS A 113 12.73 -0.47 -16.67
CA LYS A 113 13.31 0.11 -17.89
C LYS A 113 13.19 1.64 -17.95
N TYR A 114 12.08 2.17 -17.47
CA TYR A 114 11.70 3.56 -17.78
C TYR A 114 11.58 4.49 -16.57
N SER A 115 11.32 4.00 -15.36
CA SER A 115 11.32 4.87 -14.20
C SER A 115 12.73 5.13 -13.70
N ARG A 116 12.94 6.31 -13.15
CA ARG A 116 14.25 6.69 -12.60
C ARG A 116 14.66 5.77 -11.45
N ALA A 117 13.75 5.54 -10.51
CA ALA A 117 14.01 4.67 -9.37
C ALA A 117 14.19 3.21 -9.79
N GLY A 118 13.39 2.74 -10.76
CA GLY A 118 13.47 1.37 -11.27
C GLY A 118 14.77 1.08 -12.00
N LYS A 119 15.29 2.05 -12.74
CA LYS A 119 16.59 1.92 -13.40
C LYS A 119 17.75 1.78 -12.40
N LYS A 120 17.64 2.50 -11.27
CA LYS A 120 18.64 2.44 -10.20
C LYS A 120 18.57 1.15 -9.38
N HIS A 121 17.37 0.62 -9.17
CA HIS A 121 17.13 -0.52 -8.28
C HIS A 121 16.26 -1.59 -8.94
N PRO A 122 16.68 -2.13 -10.10
CA PRO A 122 15.82 -3.05 -10.86
C PRO A 122 15.51 -4.36 -10.13
N GLU A 123 16.35 -4.77 -9.21
CA GLU A 123 16.17 -5.98 -8.40
C GLU A 123 15.25 -5.79 -7.20
N GLY A 124 14.83 -4.55 -6.93
CA GLY A 124 14.02 -4.23 -5.74
C GLY A 124 12.51 -4.35 -5.93
N PHE A 125 12.05 -4.69 -7.13
CA PHE A 125 10.61 -4.82 -7.40
C PHE A 125 10.03 -6.10 -6.84
N LEU A 126 8.85 -5.97 -6.22
CA LEU A 126 8.07 -7.11 -5.76
C LEU A 126 6.59 -6.86 -5.99
N VAL A 127 5.82 -7.93 -6.10
CA VAL A 127 4.37 -7.88 -6.24
C VAL A 127 3.75 -8.60 -5.06
N ASP A 128 2.96 -7.87 -4.28
CA ASP A 128 2.25 -8.40 -3.11
C ASP A 128 0.78 -8.59 -3.41
N LYS A 129 0.22 -9.68 -2.89
CA LYS A 129 -1.22 -9.87 -2.84
C LYS A 129 -1.81 -9.03 -1.71
N VAL A 130 -2.89 -8.33 -2.03
CA VAL A 130 -3.63 -7.53 -1.06
C VAL A 130 -5.06 -8.04 -1.01
N LEU A 131 -5.46 -8.57 0.13
CA LEU A 131 -6.85 -8.98 0.35
C LEU A 131 -7.65 -7.77 0.81
N VAL A 132 -8.66 -7.39 0.02
CA VAL A 132 -9.52 -6.24 0.33
C VAL A 132 -10.34 -6.53 1.60
N ASP A 133 -10.48 -5.52 2.43
CA ASP A 133 -11.18 -5.58 3.72
C ASP A 133 -10.53 -6.51 4.76
N ASN A 134 -9.24 -6.81 4.60
CA ASN A 134 -8.47 -7.49 5.62
C ASN A 134 -8.07 -6.47 6.70
N ASP A 135 -8.64 -6.60 7.89
CA ASP A 135 -8.42 -5.67 9.00
C ASP A 135 -7.47 -6.22 10.08
N SER A 136 -6.80 -7.34 9.81
CA SER A 136 -5.91 -7.98 10.79
C SER A 136 -4.54 -7.31 10.94
N ASP A 137 -4.10 -6.55 9.94
CA ASP A 137 -2.79 -5.90 9.95
C ASP A 137 -2.75 -4.78 11.00
N TRP A 138 -1.62 -4.69 11.69
CA TRP A 138 -1.38 -3.68 12.73
C TRP A 138 -2.38 -3.74 13.90
N SER A 139 -2.95 -4.91 14.17
CA SER A 139 -3.96 -5.09 15.22
C SER A 139 -3.45 -4.70 16.63
N GLU A 140 -2.16 -4.80 16.88
CA GLU A 140 -1.52 -4.46 18.15
C GLU A 140 -0.79 -3.11 18.12
N GLY A 141 -0.86 -2.39 17.00
CA GLY A 141 -0.11 -1.15 16.82
C GLY A 141 1.36 -1.39 16.51
N PHE A 142 2.19 -0.44 16.88
CA PHE A 142 3.65 -0.53 16.68
C PHE A 142 4.40 0.15 17.82
N VAL A 143 5.69 -0.23 17.97
CA VAL A 143 6.59 0.38 18.94
C VAL A 143 7.63 1.21 18.19
N SER A 144 7.85 2.44 18.69
CA SER A 144 8.86 3.35 18.15
C SER A 144 10.09 3.37 19.06
N TYR A 145 11.26 3.21 18.47
CA TYR A 145 12.52 3.24 19.18
C TYR A 145 13.30 4.53 18.95
#